data_aab734c863eaf264ea232fef8e366668
#
_entry.id   aab734c863eaf264ea232fef8e366668
#
_cell.length_a   1.000
_cell.length_b   1.000
_cell.length_c   1.000
_cell.angle_alpha   90.00
_cell.angle_beta   90.00
_cell.angle_gamma   90.00
#
_symmetry.space_group_name_H-M   'P 1'
#
loop_
_entity.id
_entity.type
_entity.pdbx_description
1 polymer ?
#
loop_
_entity_poly.entity_id
_entity_poly.type
_entity_poly.pdbx_seq_one_letter_code
_entity_poly.pdbx_strand_id
1 'polypeptide(L)'
;GIKVFAPVIIIGGFFFLGSEDTAKTILGPQATGLLSDMGIALSQSVPLSKVPIAFIQLIIGAITGLDGSGFSGLPLVGSLAETFSTAIKVDKATLGALGQISAVWVGGGTIIPWGIIPVAAIAGVDPNDLARKNFLPVVTGLIATTIVAIFLL
;
A
#
# COMPACT_ATOMS: atom_id res chain seq x y z
N GLY A 1 14.92 6.95 -17.53
CA GLY A 1 14.15 8.12 -17.10
C GLY A 1 12.64 7.91 -17.14
N ILE A 2 11.99 8.01 -18.32
CA ILE A 2 10.52 8.04 -18.46
C ILE A 2 9.83 6.78 -17.91
N LYS A 3 10.41 5.59 -18.09
CA LYS A 3 9.83 4.32 -17.58
C LYS A 3 9.72 4.26 -16.06
N VAL A 4 10.53 5.03 -15.33
CA VAL A 4 10.49 5.12 -13.86
C VAL A 4 9.51 6.18 -13.40
N PHE A 5 9.38 7.28 -14.15
CA PHE A 5 8.51 8.40 -13.76
C PHE A 5 7.06 8.24 -14.21
N ALA A 6 6.77 7.50 -15.29
CA ALA A 6 5.40 7.33 -15.76
C ALA A 6 4.46 6.70 -14.71
N PRO A 7 4.82 5.63 -13.99
CA PRO A 7 4.00 5.12 -12.89
C PRO A 7 3.79 6.14 -11.78
N VAL A 8 4.84 6.90 -11.41
CA VAL A 8 4.77 7.92 -10.36
C VAL A 8 3.81 9.05 -10.74
N ILE A 9 3.77 9.46 -12.01
CA ILE A 9 2.83 10.48 -12.50
C ILE A 9 1.39 9.98 -12.43
N ILE A 10 1.14 8.73 -12.86
CA ILE A 10 -0.20 8.13 -12.81
C ILE A 10 -0.67 7.99 -11.37
N ILE A 11 0.18 7.50 -10.48
CA ILE A 11 -0.12 7.33 -9.05
C ILE A 11 -0.27 8.68 -8.36
N GLY A 12 0.59 9.65 -8.70
CA GLY A 12 0.44 11.03 -8.24
C GLY A 12 -0.88 11.64 -8.70
N GLY A 13 -1.28 11.44 -9.96
CA GLY A 13 -2.59 11.85 -10.48
C GLY A 13 -3.74 11.21 -9.70
N PHE A 14 -3.62 9.92 -9.40
CA PHE A 14 -4.59 9.18 -8.58
C PHE A 14 -4.66 9.72 -7.15
N PHE A 15 -3.53 10.10 -6.56
CA PHE A 15 -3.46 10.73 -5.24
C PHE A 15 -4.12 12.11 -5.24
N PHE A 16 -3.82 12.94 -6.24
CA PHE A 16 -4.41 14.28 -6.33
C PHE A 16 -5.91 14.24 -6.57
N LEU A 17 -6.42 13.35 -7.41
CA LEU A 17 -7.85 13.14 -7.64
C LEU A 17 -8.52 12.34 -6.50
N GLY A 18 -7.72 11.70 -5.67
CA GLY A 18 -8.16 10.91 -4.53
C GLY A 18 -8.64 11.77 -3.37
N SER A 19 -8.00 12.92 -3.11
CA SER A 19 -8.42 13.82 -2.04
C SER A 19 -9.62 14.67 -2.51
N GLU A 20 -10.63 14.78 -1.66
CA GLU A 20 -11.85 15.53 -1.96
C GLU A 20 -11.56 17.01 -2.28
N ASP A 21 -10.68 17.65 -1.50
CA ASP A 21 -10.31 19.05 -1.69
C ASP A 21 -9.65 19.31 -3.03
N THR A 22 -8.74 18.42 -3.44
CA THR A 22 -8.03 18.55 -4.71
C THR A 22 -8.93 18.17 -5.88
N ALA A 23 -9.76 17.15 -5.74
CA ALA A 23 -10.75 16.78 -6.74
C ALA A 23 -11.73 17.92 -6.99
N LYS A 24 -12.24 18.59 -5.94
CA LYS A 24 -13.10 19.78 -6.06
C LYS A 24 -12.40 20.95 -6.76
N THR A 25 -11.12 21.14 -6.50
CA THR A 25 -10.34 22.23 -7.11
C THR A 25 -10.11 22.00 -8.61
N ILE A 26 -9.89 20.76 -9.01
CA ILE A 26 -9.52 20.41 -10.40
C ILE A 26 -10.75 20.11 -11.26
N LEU A 27 -11.70 19.34 -10.71
CA LEU A 27 -12.86 18.82 -11.44
C LEU A 27 -14.15 19.60 -11.17
N GLY A 28 -14.11 20.52 -10.19
CA GLY A 28 -15.25 21.37 -9.83
C GLY A 28 -15.92 20.96 -8.50
N PRO A 29 -16.82 21.85 -7.98
CA PRO A 29 -17.33 21.75 -6.60
C PRO A 29 -18.21 20.51 -6.32
N GLN A 30 -18.65 19.82 -7.35
CA GLN A 30 -19.47 18.60 -7.23
C GLN A 30 -18.61 17.31 -7.22
N ALA A 31 -17.29 17.44 -7.37
CA ALA A 31 -16.42 16.27 -7.41
C ALA A 31 -16.24 15.68 -6.01
N THR A 32 -16.42 14.37 -5.93
CA THR A 32 -16.04 13.55 -4.79
C THR A 32 -14.61 13.05 -4.99
N GLY A 33 -13.87 12.85 -3.90
CA GLY A 33 -12.54 12.26 -4.02
C GLY A 33 -12.63 10.78 -4.42
N LEU A 34 -11.91 10.36 -5.46
CA LEU A 34 -11.91 8.97 -5.93
C LEU A 34 -11.59 7.96 -4.82
N LEU A 35 -10.70 8.33 -3.89
CA LEU A 35 -10.34 7.50 -2.74
C LEU A 35 -11.45 7.44 -1.70
N SER A 36 -12.22 8.51 -1.54
CA SER A 36 -13.43 8.52 -0.71
C SER A 36 -14.49 7.58 -1.28
N ASP A 37 -14.74 7.67 -2.59
CA ASP A 37 -15.69 6.79 -3.28
C ASP A 37 -15.28 5.32 -3.22
N MET A 38 -14.00 5.02 -3.42
CA MET A 38 -13.45 3.67 -3.23
C MET A 38 -13.59 3.20 -1.78
N GLY A 39 -13.33 4.06 -0.81
CA GLY A 39 -13.50 3.75 0.61
C GLY A 39 -14.95 3.42 0.95
N ILE A 40 -15.91 4.20 0.44
CA ILE A 40 -17.34 3.95 0.61
C ILE A 40 -17.72 2.61 -0.05
N ALA A 41 -17.31 2.37 -1.28
CA ALA A 41 -17.58 1.11 -1.99
C ALA A 41 -17.00 -0.12 -1.26
N LEU A 42 -15.78 0.00 -0.75
CA LEU A 42 -15.16 -1.05 0.07
C LEU A 42 -15.90 -1.23 1.40
N SER A 43 -16.34 -0.16 2.04
CA SER A 43 -17.07 -0.23 3.31
C SER A 43 -18.44 -0.91 3.19
N GLN A 44 -19.05 -0.83 2.01
CA GLN A 44 -20.32 -1.53 1.71
C GLN A 44 -20.10 -3.02 1.38
N SER A 45 -18.90 -3.39 0.96
CA SER A 45 -18.59 -4.73 0.46
C SER A 45 -17.88 -5.61 1.49
N VAL A 46 -17.34 -5.03 2.57
CA VAL A 46 -16.53 -5.73 3.57
C VAL A 46 -17.08 -5.48 4.97
N PRO A 47 -17.12 -6.52 5.82
CA PRO A 47 -17.43 -6.31 7.24
C PRO A 47 -16.45 -5.31 7.87
N LEU A 48 -16.96 -4.16 8.30
CA LEU A 48 -16.16 -3.11 8.94
C LEU A 48 -15.80 -3.53 10.36
N SER A 49 -14.74 -4.34 10.47
CA SER A 49 -14.14 -4.72 11.75
C SER A 49 -12.61 -4.70 11.64
N LYS A 50 -11.93 -4.67 12.77
CA LYS A 50 -10.46 -4.53 12.84
C LYS A 50 -9.71 -5.55 11.99
N VAL A 51 -10.12 -6.82 12.02
CA VAL A 51 -9.43 -7.91 11.34
C VAL A 51 -9.52 -7.79 9.81
N PRO A 52 -10.70 -7.74 9.18
CA PRO A 52 -10.80 -7.55 7.73
C PRO A 52 -10.09 -6.29 7.22
N ILE A 53 -10.20 -5.17 7.93
CA ILE A 53 -9.57 -3.92 7.53
C ILE A 53 -8.04 -4.02 7.59
N ALA A 54 -7.47 -4.66 8.60
CA ALA A 54 -6.04 -4.90 8.68
C ALA A 54 -5.56 -5.76 7.49
N PHE A 55 -6.29 -6.83 7.14
CA PHE A 55 -5.96 -7.65 5.98
C PHE A 55 -6.10 -6.92 4.64
N ILE A 56 -7.13 -6.09 4.48
CA ILE A 56 -7.27 -5.26 3.27
C ILE A 56 -6.09 -4.31 3.16
N GLN A 57 -5.72 -3.64 4.23
CA GLN A 57 -4.59 -2.71 4.25
C GLN A 57 -3.27 -3.41 3.92
N LEU A 58 -3.06 -4.61 4.48
CA LEU A 58 -1.92 -5.47 4.15
C LEU A 58 -1.90 -5.85 2.66
N ILE A 59 -3.01 -6.35 2.13
CA ILE A 59 -3.11 -6.83 0.74
C ILE A 59 -2.91 -5.68 -0.26
N ILE A 60 -3.56 -4.55 -0.03
CA ILE A 60 -3.42 -3.37 -0.91
C ILE A 60 -1.98 -2.85 -0.85
N GLY A 61 -1.38 -2.78 0.33
CA GLY A 61 0.03 -2.44 0.46
C GLY A 61 0.92 -3.41 -0.32
N ALA A 62 0.70 -4.71 -0.18
CA ALA A 62 1.45 -5.74 -0.92
C ALA A 62 1.31 -5.60 -2.44
N ILE A 63 0.08 -5.39 -2.93
CA ILE A 63 -0.18 -5.19 -4.37
C ILE A 63 0.53 -3.94 -4.88
N THR A 64 0.47 -2.83 -4.15
CA THR A 64 1.17 -1.60 -4.54
C THR A 64 2.69 -1.74 -4.49
N GLY A 65 3.21 -2.62 -3.65
CA GLY A 65 4.64 -2.95 -3.61
C GLY A 65 5.15 -3.74 -4.82
N LEU A 66 4.26 -4.35 -5.62
CA LEU A 66 4.65 -5.15 -6.81
C LEU A 66 5.35 -4.32 -7.89
N ASP A 67 5.28 -3.00 -7.85
CA ASP A 67 6.06 -2.14 -8.74
C ASP A 67 7.58 -2.19 -8.47
N GLY A 68 7.99 -2.76 -7.36
CA GLY A 68 9.38 -2.92 -6.94
C GLY A 68 9.99 -1.69 -6.26
N SER A 69 9.25 -0.58 -6.09
CA SER A 69 9.73 0.62 -5.41
C SER A 69 9.40 0.62 -3.91
N GLY A 70 8.27 0.04 -3.54
CA GLY A 70 7.73 0.08 -2.18
C GLY A 70 7.19 1.45 -1.74
N PHE A 71 7.22 2.47 -2.61
CA PHE A 71 6.80 3.83 -2.27
C PHE A 71 5.58 4.31 -3.04
N SER A 72 5.33 3.79 -4.22
CA SER A 72 4.27 4.27 -5.11
C SER A 72 2.87 4.13 -4.52
N GLY A 73 2.66 3.15 -3.65
CA GLY A 73 1.39 2.88 -2.99
C GLY A 73 1.12 3.68 -1.71
N LEU A 74 2.09 4.44 -1.20
CA LEU A 74 1.93 5.14 0.08
C LEU A 74 0.73 6.08 0.13
N PRO A 75 0.45 6.88 -0.93
CA PRO A 75 -0.74 7.72 -0.95
C PRO A 75 -2.05 6.92 -0.84
N LEU A 76 -2.14 5.80 -1.54
CA LEU A 76 -3.33 4.95 -1.52
C LEU A 76 -3.55 4.30 -0.15
N VAL A 77 -2.52 3.68 0.42
CA VAL A 77 -2.65 3.05 1.74
C VAL A 77 -2.91 4.07 2.85
N GLY A 78 -2.36 5.29 2.72
CA GLY A 78 -2.63 6.39 3.64
C GLY A 78 -4.08 6.86 3.59
N SER A 79 -4.66 7.03 2.40
CA SER A 79 -6.05 7.44 2.23
C SER A 79 -7.03 6.35 2.68
N LEU A 80 -6.72 5.09 2.43
CA LEU A 80 -7.54 3.98 2.93
C LEU A 80 -7.46 3.89 4.46
N ALA A 81 -6.30 4.11 5.06
CA ALA A 81 -6.15 4.17 6.51
C ALA A 81 -7.03 5.26 7.12
N GLU A 82 -7.07 6.45 6.52
CA GLU A 82 -7.96 7.55 6.95
C GLU A 82 -9.44 7.13 6.85
N THR A 83 -9.85 6.60 5.71
CA THR A 83 -11.23 6.18 5.47
C THR A 83 -11.68 5.11 6.46
N PHE A 84 -10.89 4.06 6.65
CA PHE A 84 -11.23 2.98 7.57
C PHE A 84 -11.18 3.40 9.04
N SER A 85 -10.19 4.22 9.42
CA SER A 85 -10.09 4.70 10.81
C SER A 85 -11.28 5.55 11.20
N THR A 86 -11.80 6.36 10.29
CA THR A 86 -13.01 7.16 10.51
C THR A 86 -14.25 6.27 10.63
N ALA A 87 -14.35 5.24 9.80
CA ALA A 87 -15.52 4.35 9.76
C ALA A 87 -15.70 3.51 11.04
N ILE A 88 -14.62 3.00 11.63
CA ILE A 88 -14.68 2.10 12.80
C ILE A 88 -13.96 2.63 14.04
N LYS A 89 -13.50 3.89 14.02
CA LYS A 89 -12.84 4.59 15.14
C LYS A 89 -11.62 3.84 15.68
N VAL A 90 -10.73 3.43 14.78
CA VAL A 90 -9.43 2.82 15.11
C VAL A 90 -8.28 3.77 14.80
N ASP A 91 -7.08 3.45 15.27
CA ASP A 91 -5.90 4.27 15.04
C ASP A 91 -5.45 4.24 13.58
N LYS A 92 -5.53 5.40 12.91
CA LYS A 92 -5.12 5.54 11.51
C LYS A 92 -3.62 5.38 11.29
N ALA A 93 -2.80 5.73 12.29
CA ALA A 93 -1.36 5.60 12.18
C ALA A 93 -0.96 4.13 12.11
N THR A 94 -1.58 3.29 12.91
CA THR A 94 -1.38 1.83 12.87
C THR A 94 -1.80 1.23 11.51
N LEU A 95 -2.95 1.64 10.98
CA LEU A 95 -3.40 1.18 9.65
C LEU A 95 -2.45 1.67 8.54
N GLY A 96 -2.09 2.94 8.56
CA GLY A 96 -1.16 3.52 7.59
C GLY A 96 0.20 2.82 7.63
N ALA A 97 0.73 2.59 8.84
CA ALA A 97 1.99 1.87 9.04
C ALA A 97 1.93 0.43 8.50
N LEU A 98 0.83 -0.29 8.74
CA LEU A 98 0.64 -1.65 8.22
C LEU A 98 0.70 -1.69 6.68
N GLY A 99 -0.03 -0.78 6.02
CA GLY A 99 -0.02 -0.69 4.56
C GLY A 99 1.34 -0.28 4.01
N GLN A 100 2.02 0.66 4.66
CA GLN A 100 3.38 1.08 4.29
C GLN A 100 4.39 -0.04 4.45
N ILE A 101 4.40 -0.73 5.58
CA ILE A 101 5.28 -1.87 5.84
C ILE A 101 5.06 -2.94 4.77
N SER A 102 3.81 -3.24 4.44
CA SER A 102 3.48 -4.21 3.40
C SER A 102 4.03 -3.80 2.03
N ALA A 103 3.82 -2.55 1.61
CA ALA A 103 4.33 -2.05 0.34
C ALA A 103 5.86 -2.09 0.27
N VAL A 104 6.53 -1.61 1.31
CA VAL A 104 8.00 -1.56 1.37
C VAL A 104 8.60 -2.96 1.46
N TRP A 105 8.03 -3.85 2.27
CA TRP A 105 8.56 -5.21 2.41
C TRP A 105 8.28 -6.12 1.22
N VAL A 106 7.28 -5.83 0.41
CA VAL A 106 7.07 -6.52 -0.86
C VAL A 106 7.96 -5.92 -1.95
N GLY A 107 7.94 -4.58 -2.11
CA GLY A 107 8.59 -3.90 -3.23
C GLY A 107 10.04 -3.50 -3.00
N GLY A 108 10.40 -3.07 -1.81
CA GLY A 108 11.67 -2.38 -1.50
C GLY A 108 12.94 -3.24 -1.55
N GLY A 109 13.10 -4.07 -2.58
CA GLY A 109 14.30 -4.87 -2.80
C GLY A 109 14.32 -6.18 -2.02
N THR A 110 13.18 -6.78 -1.74
CA THR A 110 13.08 -8.01 -0.95
C THR A 110 12.63 -9.24 -1.75
N ILE A 111 11.39 -9.26 -2.27
CA ILE A 111 10.81 -10.42 -2.96
C ILE A 111 10.47 -10.19 -4.42
N ILE A 112 10.50 -8.94 -4.88
CA ILE A 112 10.23 -8.62 -6.27
C ILE A 112 11.55 -8.67 -7.07
N PRO A 113 11.69 -9.59 -8.06
CA PRO A 113 12.98 -9.80 -8.73
C PRO A 113 13.60 -8.55 -9.35
N TRP A 114 12.78 -7.68 -9.98
CA TRP A 114 13.29 -6.43 -10.57
C TRP A 114 13.66 -5.38 -9.53
N GLY A 115 13.04 -5.37 -8.34
CA GLY A 115 13.39 -4.48 -7.24
C GLY A 115 14.69 -4.91 -6.54
N ILE A 116 15.01 -6.21 -6.55
CA ILE A 116 16.16 -6.79 -5.86
C ILE A 116 17.44 -6.82 -6.72
N ILE A 117 17.36 -6.51 -8.02
CA ILE A 117 18.50 -6.56 -8.95
C ILE A 117 19.76 -5.87 -8.41
N PRO A 118 19.71 -4.63 -7.86
CA PRO A 118 20.91 -3.98 -7.36
C PRO A 118 21.59 -4.74 -6.21
N VAL A 119 20.79 -5.29 -5.30
CA VAL A 119 21.27 -6.08 -4.15
C VAL A 119 21.87 -7.41 -4.62
N ALA A 120 21.20 -8.11 -5.52
CA ALA A 120 21.66 -9.36 -6.09
C ALA A 120 22.98 -9.17 -6.87
N ALA A 121 23.10 -8.06 -7.61
CA ALA A 121 24.34 -7.73 -8.34
C ALA A 121 25.52 -7.51 -7.40
N ILE A 122 25.33 -6.81 -6.29
CA ILE A 122 26.37 -6.59 -5.28
C ILE A 122 26.74 -7.91 -4.58
N ALA A 123 25.74 -8.74 -4.30
CA ALA A 123 25.95 -10.04 -3.65
C ALA A 123 26.48 -11.13 -4.60
N GLY A 124 26.50 -10.89 -5.90
CA GLY A 124 26.95 -11.86 -6.90
C GLY A 124 26.02 -13.08 -7.04
N VAL A 125 24.72 -12.92 -6.81
CA VAL A 125 23.70 -13.97 -6.85
C VAL A 125 22.61 -13.68 -7.89
N ASP A 126 21.88 -14.72 -8.29
CA ASP A 126 20.71 -14.53 -9.17
C ASP A 126 19.56 -13.83 -8.43
N PRO A 127 18.94 -12.77 -9.02
CA PRO A 127 17.84 -12.05 -8.38
C PRO A 127 16.63 -12.93 -8.04
N ASN A 128 16.30 -13.92 -8.87
CA ASN A 128 15.17 -14.80 -8.60
C ASN A 128 15.45 -15.74 -7.43
N ASP A 129 16.68 -16.25 -7.32
CA ASP A 129 17.07 -17.10 -6.20
C ASP A 129 17.06 -16.32 -4.88
N LEU A 130 17.52 -15.07 -4.91
CA LEU A 130 17.47 -14.19 -3.75
C LEU A 130 16.03 -13.87 -3.35
N ALA A 131 15.16 -13.51 -4.31
CA ALA A 131 13.75 -13.25 -4.08
C ALA A 131 13.03 -14.48 -3.48
N ARG A 132 13.31 -15.69 -4.00
CA ARG A 132 12.74 -16.94 -3.48
C ARG A 132 13.16 -17.21 -2.04
N LYS A 133 14.42 -16.97 -1.68
CA LYS A 133 14.91 -17.13 -0.30
C LYS A 133 14.28 -16.12 0.66
N ASN A 134 14.05 -14.91 0.20
CA ASN A 134 13.43 -13.86 0.99
C ASN A 134 11.91 -14.03 1.16
N PHE A 135 11.26 -14.80 0.29
CA PHE A 135 9.80 -14.91 0.26
C PHE A 135 9.22 -15.35 1.61
N LEU A 136 9.72 -16.46 2.15
CA LEU A 136 9.20 -17.00 3.41
C LEU A 136 9.41 -16.07 4.62
N PRO A 137 10.60 -15.50 4.86
CA PRO A 137 10.81 -14.51 5.91
C PRO A 137 9.91 -13.29 5.78
N VAL A 138 9.75 -12.75 4.56
CA VAL A 138 8.90 -11.57 4.32
C VAL A 138 7.44 -11.89 4.60
N VAL A 139 6.90 -12.98 4.07
CA VAL A 139 5.50 -13.38 4.32
C VAL A 139 5.26 -13.62 5.81
N THR A 140 6.16 -14.32 6.48
CA THR A 140 6.05 -14.56 7.94
C THR A 140 6.08 -13.25 8.72
N GLY A 141 6.98 -12.33 8.35
CA GLY A 141 7.08 -11.01 8.97
C GLY A 141 5.81 -10.18 8.75
N LEU A 142 5.23 -10.19 7.55
CA LEU A 142 3.99 -9.49 7.25
C LEU A 142 2.79 -10.05 8.03
N ILE A 143 2.69 -11.37 8.17
CA ILE A 143 1.65 -12.01 9.01
C ILE A 143 1.82 -11.58 10.47
N ALA A 144 3.03 -11.67 11.01
CA ALA A 144 3.32 -11.26 12.38
C ALA A 144 2.98 -9.77 12.61
N THR A 145 3.38 -8.90 11.69
CA THR A 145 3.07 -7.46 11.75
C THR A 145 1.56 -7.20 11.71
N THR A 146 0.83 -7.95 10.88
CA THR A 146 -0.64 -7.82 10.80
C THR A 146 -1.30 -8.24 12.11
N ILE A 147 -0.85 -9.34 12.73
CA ILE A 147 -1.36 -9.77 14.04
C ILE A 147 -1.12 -8.67 15.08
N VAL A 148 0.10 -8.14 15.16
CA VAL A 148 0.42 -7.04 16.08
C VAL A 148 -0.45 -5.80 15.80
N ALA A 149 -0.61 -5.42 14.53
CA ALA A 149 -1.47 -4.29 14.16
C ALA A 149 -2.92 -4.48 14.62
N ILE A 150 -3.50 -5.67 14.47
CA ILE A 150 -4.86 -5.97 14.93
C ILE A 150 -5.02 -5.76 16.45
N PHE A 151 -4.00 -6.09 17.23
CA PHE A 151 -4.01 -5.84 18.69
C PHE A 151 -3.87 -4.35 19.04
N LEU A 152 -3.17 -3.57 18.19
CA LEU A 152 -2.99 -2.13 18.41
C LEU A 152 -4.16 -1.28 17.92
N LEU A 153 -4.97 -1.79 16.98
CA LEU A 153 -6.19 -1.14 16.49
C LEU A 153 -7.31 -1.20 17.55
#